data_4fc3bf9ab40f281052a49870122b63cb
#
_entry.id   4fc3bf9ab40f281052a49870122b63cb
#
_cell.length_a   1.000
_cell.length_b   1.000
_cell.length_c   1.000
_cell.angle_alpha   90.00
_cell.angle_beta   90.00
_cell.angle_gamma   90.00
#
_symmetry.space_group_name_H-M   'P 1'
#
loop_
_entity.id
_entity.type
_entity.pdbx_description
1 polymer ?
#
loop_
_entity_poly.entity_id
_entity_poly.type
_entity_poly.pdbx_seq_one_letter_code
_entity_poly.pdbx_strand_id
1 'polypeptide(L)'
;MRHTFFSFILSFSLSMGVEAQEIIKPDLKSATSFAIIIDKASYAKTKSAVENYRRSIEDDGLGTYIAIDDWDSPEKIRRLLMEWHADRRQPLEGAVFVGDIPIPMIRDAQYLTSAFKMNQKRPWQASSVPSDRYYDDFSLQFRFIKRDADRSDLFYYSLSPESAHTIAPDIYTARIRPPKRQGTDRYQLLADYLEKVAKIKAEEAHGNLLDNLTMARGHGYNSEDPNAWAGEQLALREQMPELFRPGATAKFMSFEMYYPVRKLYVNEICRDNLDVMLFHHHGAPDTQYFNGYPECSTIDPSIANVKRFLRSKIGRYAHKANRDSIVAVYAQRYDVPEKWCREAFDADLQVKDSIFNAEMDLHLEDLLHIHPNARFVWFDACYNGSFHEEDCIADAYIFNSGKTVATMGNTVNSLQDKWPDEFVGLLSSGMRLGQFNRHTAYLETHLIGDPTYRFKCNSGVAFDINAALTLHDKDVKFWLKQLKSPIADVQAMALRQLYLARYSKAADVMENAYFTSDNYVVRLEALKMLALHYPESSIRVLKAALNDNYELTRRIAIKYVEGNGSPELLPALISGYLTRWNEIRYSFKTLESLVAFDPAAAKAELHRQTASMSYYDNAFIRKIETKIDSWERDY
;
A
#
# COMPACT_ATOMS: atom_id res chain seq x y z
N MET A 1 -38.81 78.51 10.53
CA MET A 1 -38.33 77.60 11.55
C MET A 1 -38.33 76.22 10.96
N ARG A 2 -37.15 75.69 10.57
CA ARG A 2 -36.99 74.36 10.04
C ARG A 2 -36.26 73.54 11.13
N HIS A 3 -36.90 72.49 11.65
CA HIS A 3 -36.30 71.53 12.57
C HIS A 3 -35.64 70.41 11.80
N THR A 4 -34.34 70.30 11.95
CA THR A 4 -33.54 69.20 11.42
C THR A 4 -33.42 68.15 12.50
N PHE A 5 -33.98 66.92 12.24
CA PHE A 5 -33.83 65.78 13.10
C PHE A 5 -32.53 65.03 12.67
N PHE A 6 -31.57 64.91 13.56
CA PHE A 6 -30.39 64.03 13.40
C PHE A 6 -30.76 62.70 13.99
N SER A 7 -30.84 61.65 13.10
CA SER A 7 -30.98 60.28 13.52
C SER A 7 -29.55 59.69 13.67
N PHE A 8 -29.18 59.31 14.89
CA PHE A 8 -27.98 58.53 15.18
C PHE A 8 -28.29 57.04 14.91
N ILE A 9 -27.74 56.49 13.83
CA ILE A 9 -27.74 55.03 13.59
C ILE A 9 -26.52 54.48 14.30
N LEU A 10 -26.74 53.77 15.43
CA LEU A 10 -25.72 53.00 16.12
C LEU A 10 -25.53 51.67 15.36
N SER A 11 -24.49 51.56 14.50
CA SER A 11 -24.10 50.32 13.88
C SER A 11 -23.38 49.44 14.90
N PHE A 12 -24.07 48.44 15.41
CA PHE A 12 -23.43 47.32 16.12
C PHE A 12 -22.78 46.41 15.08
N SER A 13 -21.49 46.57 14.85
CA SER A 13 -20.67 45.56 14.16
C SER A 13 -20.40 44.42 15.14
N LEU A 14 -21.18 43.33 15.04
CA LEU A 14 -20.75 42.05 15.55
C LEU A 14 -19.51 41.60 14.72
N SER A 15 -18.33 41.89 15.23
CA SER A 15 -17.14 41.17 14.80
C SER A 15 -17.25 39.75 15.35
N MET A 16 -17.77 38.79 14.54
CA MET A 16 -17.44 37.38 14.74
C MET A 16 -15.94 37.29 14.58
N GLY A 17 -15.24 37.22 15.70
CA GLY A 17 -13.81 36.90 15.71
C GLY A 17 -13.66 35.51 15.12
N VAL A 18 -13.24 35.44 13.87
CA VAL A 18 -12.64 34.21 13.34
C VAL A 18 -11.36 34.03 14.17
N GLU A 19 -11.39 33.12 15.14
CA GLU A 19 -10.16 32.75 15.85
C GLU A 19 -9.14 32.34 14.84
N ALA A 20 -8.03 33.07 14.78
CA ALA A 20 -6.97 32.80 13.82
C ALA A 20 -6.34 31.44 14.14
N GLN A 21 -5.98 30.70 13.09
CA GLN A 21 -5.15 29.53 13.18
C GLN A 21 -3.90 29.81 14.01
N GLU A 22 -3.63 28.99 15.01
CA GLU A 22 -2.41 29.08 15.84
C GLU A 22 -1.28 28.26 15.20
N ILE A 23 -0.10 28.88 15.06
CA ILE A 23 1.10 28.22 14.53
C ILE A 23 2.24 28.36 15.53
N ILE A 24 2.72 27.23 16.03
CA ILE A 24 3.95 27.14 16.83
C ILE A 24 5.10 26.81 15.87
N LYS A 25 6.13 27.66 15.87
CA LYS A 25 7.30 27.49 14.99
C LYS A 25 8.28 26.50 15.58
N PRO A 26 9.15 25.90 14.74
CA PRO A 26 10.25 25.06 15.22
C PRO A 26 11.18 25.79 16.17
N ASP A 27 11.65 25.11 17.22
CA ASP A 27 12.74 25.56 18.06
C ASP A 27 14.10 25.26 17.41
N LEU A 28 14.16 24.18 16.62
CA LEU A 28 15.34 23.74 15.91
C LEU A 28 15.42 24.35 14.49
N LYS A 29 16.59 24.90 14.14
CA LYS A 29 16.92 25.23 12.75
C LYS A 29 17.50 23.99 12.07
N SER A 30 16.83 23.49 11.07
CA SER A 30 17.20 22.31 10.28
C SER A 30 17.16 22.61 8.78
N ALA A 31 17.73 21.73 7.97
CA ALA A 31 17.76 21.88 6.51
C ALA A 31 16.36 21.72 5.87
N THR A 32 15.53 20.88 6.46
CA THR A 32 14.13 20.64 6.10
C THR A 32 13.26 20.79 7.33
N SER A 33 11.93 20.86 7.15
CA SER A 33 10.97 20.95 8.24
C SER A 33 9.90 19.89 8.18
N PHE A 34 9.19 19.74 9.29
CA PHE A 34 8.05 18.84 9.44
C PHE A 34 6.87 19.57 10.06
N ALA A 35 5.64 19.07 9.89
CA ALA A 35 4.45 19.69 10.45
C ALA A 35 3.57 18.70 11.21
N ILE A 36 3.14 19.08 12.39
CA ILE A 36 2.04 18.47 13.14
C ILE A 36 0.79 19.31 12.89
N ILE A 37 -0.18 18.78 12.17
CA ILE A 37 -1.48 19.39 11.93
C ILE A 37 -2.46 18.75 12.91
N ILE A 38 -2.98 19.53 13.86
CA ILE A 38 -3.80 19.01 14.96
C ILE A 38 -5.07 19.83 15.16
N ASP A 39 -6.18 19.18 15.50
CA ASP A 39 -7.39 19.87 15.89
C ASP A 39 -7.31 20.47 17.31
N LYS A 40 -8.04 21.58 17.55
CA LYS A 40 -8.01 22.30 18.84
C LYS A 40 -8.35 21.41 20.03
N ALA A 41 -9.34 20.53 19.90
CA ALA A 41 -9.79 19.69 21.01
C ALA A 41 -8.72 18.66 21.40
N SER A 42 -8.12 17.99 20.41
CA SER A 42 -7.00 17.05 20.62
C SER A 42 -5.80 17.76 21.24
N TYR A 43 -5.41 18.94 20.70
CA TYR A 43 -4.29 19.71 21.28
C TYR A 43 -4.55 20.11 22.72
N ALA A 44 -5.73 20.68 23.02
CA ALA A 44 -6.06 21.12 24.38
C ALA A 44 -6.04 19.98 25.40
N LYS A 45 -6.42 18.76 24.99
CA LYS A 45 -6.49 17.60 25.88
C LYS A 45 -5.15 16.85 26.01
N THR A 46 -4.25 16.99 25.03
CA THR A 46 -3.00 16.20 24.96
C THR A 46 -1.75 17.08 24.80
N LYS A 47 -1.83 18.36 25.13
CA LYS A 47 -0.78 19.36 24.88
C LYS A 47 0.62 18.89 25.29
N SER A 48 0.79 18.35 26.51
CA SER A 48 2.07 17.88 27.00
C SER A 48 2.66 16.76 26.15
N ALA A 49 1.82 15.79 25.76
CA ALA A 49 2.26 14.67 24.92
C ALA A 49 2.61 15.13 23.50
N VAL A 50 1.85 16.08 22.92
CA VAL A 50 2.16 16.66 21.61
C VAL A 50 3.50 17.41 21.64
N GLU A 51 3.76 18.19 22.69
CA GLU A 51 5.03 18.92 22.85
C GLU A 51 6.22 17.95 23.10
N ASN A 52 6.02 16.84 23.81
CA ASN A 52 7.03 15.81 23.98
C ASN A 52 7.31 15.09 22.65
N TYR A 53 6.27 14.77 21.89
CA TYR A 53 6.40 14.20 20.55
C TYR A 53 7.13 15.16 19.60
N ARG A 54 6.77 16.47 19.56
CA ARG A 54 7.49 17.48 18.79
C ARG A 54 8.99 17.51 19.14
N ARG A 55 9.32 17.55 20.44
CA ARG A 55 10.72 17.56 20.90
C ARG A 55 11.47 16.32 20.44
N SER A 56 10.85 15.13 20.51
CA SER A 56 11.49 13.90 20.04
C SER A 56 11.78 13.89 18.54
N ILE A 57 11.00 14.63 17.73
CA ILE A 57 11.28 14.82 16.31
C ILE A 57 12.42 15.83 16.12
N GLU A 58 12.44 16.91 16.87
CA GLU A 58 13.50 17.92 16.80
C GLU A 58 14.84 17.37 17.31
N ASP A 59 14.83 16.52 18.32
CA ASP A 59 16.03 15.80 18.81
C ASP A 59 16.62 14.87 17.72
N ASP A 60 15.78 14.36 16.79
CA ASP A 60 16.22 13.61 15.60
C ASP A 60 16.66 14.53 14.42
N GLY A 61 16.76 15.84 14.67
CA GLY A 61 17.30 16.82 13.72
C GLY A 61 16.29 17.43 12.72
N LEU A 62 14.99 17.32 12.97
CA LEU A 62 13.95 17.80 12.07
C LEU A 62 13.07 18.88 12.71
N GLY A 63 13.29 20.14 12.36
CA GLY A 63 12.54 21.29 12.92
C GLY A 63 11.05 21.18 12.62
N THR A 64 10.22 21.28 13.70
CA THR A 64 8.82 20.84 13.63
C THR A 64 7.84 21.97 13.97
N TYR A 65 6.97 22.31 13.01
CA TYR A 65 5.82 23.18 13.19
C TYR A 65 4.68 22.44 13.89
N ILE A 66 3.87 23.16 14.71
CA ILE A 66 2.54 22.69 15.10
C ILE A 66 1.52 23.71 14.59
N ALA A 67 0.54 23.24 13.81
CA ALA A 67 -0.59 24.05 13.36
C ALA A 67 -1.89 23.56 14.01
N ILE A 68 -2.55 24.46 14.73
CA ILE A 68 -3.73 24.16 15.55
C ILE A 68 -4.91 24.94 15.02
N ASP A 69 -6.00 24.25 14.68
CA ASP A 69 -7.24 24.87 14.22
C ASP A 69 -8.42 23.89 14.35
N ASP A 70 -9.63 24.34 14.09
CA ASP A 70 -10.81 23.46 13.99
C ASP A 70 -10.92 22.75 12.64
N TRP A 71 -10.08 23.12 11.67
CA TRP A 71 -9.94 22.51 10.34
C TRP A 71 -11.27 22.23 9.64
N ASP A 72 -11.99 23.28 9.30
CA ASP A 72 -13.31 23.25 8.67
C ASP A 72 -13.30 22.77 7.20
N SER A 73 -12.13 22.77 6.55
CA SER A 73 -11.97 22.27 5.18
C SER A 73 -10.57 21.73 4.87
N PRO A 74 -10.48 20.72 3.98
CA PRO A 74 -9.21 20.19 3.49
C PRO A 74 -8.35 21.24 2.75
N GLU A 75 -8.96 22.17 2.04
CA GLU A 75 -8.27 23.20 1.25
C GLU A 75 -7.37 24.09 2.11
N LYS A 76 -7.79 24.36 3.34
CA LYS A 76 -7.04 25.20 4.27
C LYS A 76 -5.72 24.55 4.66
N ILE A 77 -5.77 23.26 4.97
CA ILE A 77 -4.58 22.44 5.29
C ILE A 77 -3.67 22.33 4.06
N ARG A 78 -4.22 21.95 2.89
CA ARG A 78 -3.45 21.78 1.66
C ARG A 78 -2.67 23.07 1.30
N ARG A 79 -3.31 24.25 1.38
CA ARG A 79 -2.63 25.53 1.13
C ARG A 79 -1.47 25.76 2.07
N LEU A 80 -1.65 25.52 3.35
CA LEU A 80 -0.61 25.68 4.36
C LEU A 80 0.59 24.78 4.08
N LEU A 81 0.36 23.51 3.74
CA LEU A 81 1.41 22.56 3.41
C LEU A 81 2.17 22.97 2.13
N MET A 82 1.45 23.42 1.10
CA MET A 82 2.07 23.93 -0.14
C MET A 82 2.93 25.17 0.14
N GLU A 83 2.46 26.10 0.98
CA GLU A 83 3.19 27.29 1.35
C GLU A 83 4.49 26.95 2.08
N TRP A 84 4.45 26.06 3.05
CA TRP A 84 5.64 25.63 3.79
C TRP A 84 6.60 24.80 2.95
N HIS A 85 6.10 23.98 2.05
CA HIS A 85 6.95 23.25 1.12
C HIS A 85 7.69 24.18 0.13
N ALA A 86 7.07 25.27 -0.25
CA ALA A 86 7.66 26.27 -1.14
C ALA A 86 8.74 27.16 -0.48
N ASP A 87 8.90 27.12 0.85
CA ASP A 87 9.99 27.83 1.53
C ASP A 87 11.35 27.17 1.23
N ARG A 88 12.11 27.79 0.34
CA ARG A 88 13.42 27.29 -0.10
C ARG A 88 14.48 27.25 1.00
N ARG A 89 14.28 27.93 2.13
CA ARG A 89 15.24 27.98 3.23
C ARG A 89 15.12 26.76 4.16
N GLN A 90 13.88 26.27 4.33
CA GLN A 90 13.55 25.13 5.16
C GLN A 90 12.28 24.45 4.63
N PRO A 91 12.38 23.82 3.44
CA PRO A 91 11.21 23.22 2.81
C PRO A 91 10.60 22.14 3.69
N LEU A 92 9.26 22.10 3.71
CA LEU A 92 8.54 21.03 4.37
C LEU A 92 8.77 19.72 3.66
N GLU A 93 9.24 18.70 4.38
CA GLU A 93 9.42 17.35 3.83
C GLU A 93 8.22 16.42 4.10
N GLY A 94 7.42 16.72 5.13
CA GLY A 94 6.27 15.92 5.50
C GLY A 94 5.40 16.51 6.60
N ALA A 95 4.24 15.87 6.83
CA ALA A 95 3.29 16.25 7.86
C ALA A 95 2.62 15.02 8.50
N VAL A 96 2.13 15.19 9.72
CA VAL A 96 1.26 14.23 10.39
C VAL A 96 -0.05 14.90 10.80
N PHE A 97 -1.17 14.23 10.53
CA PHE A 97 -2.52 14.66 10.86
C PHE A 97 -2.96 14.02 12.17
N VAL A 98 -3.06 14.80 13.23
CA VAL A 98 -3.34 14.33 14.60
C VAL A 98 -4.76 14.68 15.01
N GLY A 99 -5.53 13.69 15.47
CA GLY A 99 -6.91 13.88 15.90
C GLY A 99 -7.93 13.90 14.76
N ASP A 100 -8.93 14.79 14.86
CA ASP A 100 -10.05 14.87 13.93
C ASP A 100 -9.76 15.84 12.76
N ILE A 101 -8.93 15.38 11.84
CA ILE A 101 -8.56 16.13 10.62
C ILE A 101 -9.47 15.70 9.46
N PRO A 102 -9.98 16.62 8.63
CA PRO A 102 -10.83 16.31 7.48
C PRO A 102 -10.27 15.19 6.61
N ILE A 103 -11.16 14.34 6.09
CA ILE A 103 -10.81 13.19 5.27
C ILE A 103 -11.29 13.43 3.83
N PRO A 104 -10.38 13.62 2.87
CA PRO A 104 -10.73 13.66 1.47
C PRO A 104 -11.14 12.28 0.97
N MET A 105 -12.32 12.22 0.32
CA MET A 105 -12.93 11.04 -0.28
C MET A 105 -12.89 11.20 -1.80
N ILE A 106 -11.98 10.51 -2.48
CA ILE A 106 -11.71 10.73 -3.89
C ILE A 106 -12.56 9.80 -4.75
N ARG A 107 -13.34 10.41 -5.64
CA ARG A 107 -14.15 9.71 -6.65
C ARG A 107 -13.49 9.80 -8.02
N ASP A 108 -13.93 8.97 -8.95
CA ASP A 108 -13.56 9.03 -10.38
C ASP A 108 -12.03 8.88 -10.66
N ALA A 109 -11.28 8.42 -9.67
CA ALA A 109 -9.83 8.23 -9.74
C ALA A 109 -9.41 6.77 -9.52
N GLN A 110 -10.27 5.82 -9.83
CA GLN A 110 -10.01 4.39 -9.63
C GLN A 110 -8.75 3.89 -10.37
N TYR A 111 -8.36 4.53 -11.48
CA TYR A 111 -7.15 4.20 -12.23
C TYR A 111 -5.85 4.53 -11.48
N LEU A 112 -5.91 5.34 -10.42
CA LEU A 112 -4.79 5.63 -9.51
C LEU A 112 -4.70 4.63 -8.35
N THR A 113 -5.61 3.66 -8.30
CA THR A 113 -5.61 2.58 -7.32
C THR A 113 -5.14 1.27 -7.94
N SER A 114 -4.79 0.31 -7.10
CA SER A 114 -4.40 -1.01 -7.60
C SER A 114 -5.60 -1.91 -7.97
N ALA A 115 -6.72 -1.82 -7.23
CA ALA A 115 -7.86 -2.73 -7.43
C ALA A 115 -9.24 -2.12 -7.17
N PHE A 116 -9.32 -0.92 -6.65
CA PHE A 116 -10.62 -0.31 -6.34
C PHE A 116 -11.44 -0.08 -7.62
N LYS A 117 -12.74 -0.44 -7.55
CA LYS A 117 -13.70 -0.19 -8.63
C LYS A 117 -14.86 0.62 -8.08
N MET A 118 -14.99 1.83 -8.55
CA MET A 118 -16.13 2.67 -8.22
C MET A 118 -17.43 2.02 -8.73
N ASN A 119 -18.42 1.95 -7.85
CA ASN A 119 -19.75 1.47 -8.22
C ASN A 119 -20.79 2.50 -7.79
N GLN A 120 -21.37 3.21 -8.75
CA GLN A 120 -22.35 4.28 -8.53
C GLN A 120 -23.63 3.81 -7.83
N LYS A 121 -23.94 2.50 -7.83
CA LYS A 121 -25.08 1.91 -7.11
C LYS A 121 -24.84 1.77 -5.61
N ARG A 122 -23.59 1.92 -5.15
CA ARG A 122 -23.23 1.88 -3.74
C ARG A 122 -23.31 3.27 -3.11
N PRO A 123 -23.47 3.36 -1.78
CA PRO A 123 -23.33 4.63 -1.05
C PRO A 123 -22.01 5.35 -1.38
N TRP A 124 -22.00 6.67 -1.27
CA TRP A 124 -20.84 7.50 -1.62
C TRP A 124 -19.57 7.10 -0.87
N GLN A 125 -19.68 6.82 0.42
CA GLN A 125 -18.57 6.36 1.24
C GLN A 125 -17.95 5.07 0.67
N ALA A 126 -18.76 4.06 0.37
CA ALA A 126 -18.31 2.77 -0.17
C ALA A 126 -17.86 2.82 -1.64
N SER A 127 -18.08 3.93 -2.35
CA SER A 127 -17.69 4.15 -3.74
C SER A 127 -16.71 5.30 -3.93
N SER A 128 -15.97 5.65 -2.88
CA SER A 128 -14.89 6.64 -2.89
C SER A 128 -13.66 6.08 -2.18
N VAL A 129 -12.50 6.64 -2.47
CA VAL A 129 -11.23 6.26 -1.83
C VAL A 129 -10.85 7.34 -0.81
N PRO A 130 -10.82 7.01 0.50
CA PRO A 130 -10.24 7.90 1.50
C PRO A 130 -8.75 8.06 1.21
N SER A 131 -8.28 9.30 0.98
CA SER A 131 -6.89 9.50 0.53
C SER A 131 -6.27 10.82 0.93
N ASP A 132 -5.15 10.74 1.62
CA ASP A 132 -4.31 11.89 1.95
C ASP A 132 -3.39 12.33 0.79
N ARG A 133 -3.45 11.63 -0.38
CA ARG A 133 -2.86 12.12 -1.63
C ARG A 133 -3.42 13.50 -2.01
N TYR A 134 -4.59 13.85 -1.51
CA TYR A 134 -5.13 15.20 -1.57
C TYR A 134 -4.21 16.24 -0.92
N TYR A 135 -3.58 15.88 0.19
CA TYR A 135 -2.75 16.81 0.98
C TYR A 135 -1.28 16.82 0.57
N ASP A 136 -0.76 15.72 0.04
CA ASP A 136 0.67 15.52 -0.16
C ASP A 136 1.13 15.52 -1.61
N ASP A 137 0.23 15.31 -2.58
CA ASP A 137 0.53 15.40 -4.01
C ASP A 137 -0.03 16.71 -4.58
N PHE A 138 0.85 17.67 -4.79
CA PHE A 138 0.46 19.01 -5.24
C PHE A 138 0.21 19.08 -6.76
N SER A 139 0.59 18.07 -7.49
CA SER A 139 0.33 17.95 -8.94
C SER A 139 -1.10 17.48 -9.25
N LEU A 140 -1.76 16.81 -8.30
CA LEU A 140 -3.15 16.39 -8.44
C LEU A 140 -4.08 17.59 -8.24
N GLN A 141 -5.01 17.78 -9.17
CA GLN A 141 -6.01 18.85 -9.12
C GLN A 141 -7.38 18.26 -8.83
N PHE A 142 -8.04 18.82 -7.81
CA PHE A 142 -9.30 18.30 -7.33
C PHE A 142 -10.42 19.32 -7.45
N ARG A 143 -11.62 18.83 -7.78
CA ARG A 143 -12.86 19.58 -7.76
C ARG A 143 -13.70 19.12 -6.56
N PHE A 144 -14.02 20.02 -5.65
CA PHE A 144 -14.93 19.74 -4.54
C PHE A 144 -16.33 19.40 -5.05
N ILE A 145 -16.96 18.39 -4.47
CA ILE A 145 -18.32 17.96 -4.82
C ILE A 145 -19.28 18.31 -3.67
N LYS A 146 -19.02 17.76 -2.48
CA LYS A 146 -19.84 17.97 -1.29
C LYS A 146 -19.12 17.53 -0.02
N ARG A 147 -19.60 18.03 1.12
CA ARG A 147 -19.34 17.46 2.44
C ARG A 147 -20.40 16.38 2.73
N ASP A 148 -20.05 15.33 3.47
CA ASP A 148 -21.01 14.31 3.89
C ASP A 148 -22.00 14.90 4.90
N ALA A 149 -23.28 14.49 4.82
CA ALA A 149 -24.32 15.02 5.68
C ALA A 149 -24.30 14.39 7.09
N ASP A 150 -23.95 13.11 7.16
CA ASP A 150 -23.96 12.32 8.40
C ASP A 150 -22.57 12.28 9.06
N ARG A 151 -21.52 12.30 8.24
CA ARG A 151 -20.11 12.25 8.62
C ARG A 151 -19.43 13.56 8.21
N SER A 152 -19.53 14.57 9.05
CA SER A 152 -19.01 15.92 8.75
C SER A 152 -17.49 16.01 8.57
N ASP A 153 -16.77 14.97 8.90
CA ASP A 153 -15.32 14.80 8.66
C ASP A 153 -14.98 14.35 7.23
N LEU A 154 -15.96 13.86 6.43
CA LEU A 154 -15.76 13.37 5.07
C LEU A 154 -16.08 14.44 4.02
N PHE A 155 -15.13 14.68 3.10
CA PHE A 155 -15.23 15.65 2.02
C PHE A 155 -15.01 14.98 0.67
N TYR A 156 -16.01 15.00 -0.21
CA TYR A 156 -15.94 14.31 -1.51
C TYR A 156 -15.38 15.21 -2.60
N TYR A 157 -14.43 14.66 -3.33
CA TYR A 157 -13.76 15.28 -4.46
C TYR A 157 -13.78 14.39 -5.69
N SER A 158 -13.72 15.02 -6.86
CA SER A 158 -13.43 14.37 -8.13
C SER A 158 -12.09 14.90 -8.63
N LEU A 159 -11.33 14.08 -9.33
CA LEU A 159 -10.12 14.54 -10.01
C LEU A 159 -10.51 15.43 -11.20
N SER A 160 -9.84 16.59 -11.36
CA SER A 160 -10.05 17.46 -12.52
C SER A 160 -9.47 16.82 -13.77
N PRO A 161 -10.08 17.08 -14.97
CA PRO A 161 -9.54 16.58 -16.23
C PRO A 161 -8.11 17.04 -16.53
N GLU A 162 -7.71 18.21 -15.99
CA GLU A 162 -6.39 18.81 -16.15
C GLU A 162 -5.36 18.29 -15.13
N SER A 163 -5.79 17.41 -14.21
CA SER A 163 -4.91 16.85 -13.20
C SER A 163 -3.82 15.98 -13.80
N ALA A 164 -2.71 15.83 -13.07
CA ALA A 164 -1.74 14.77 -13.37
C ALA A 164 -2.43 13.40 -13.35
N HIS A 165 -1.99 12.49 -14.22
CA HIS A 165 -2.53 11.14 -14.36
C HIS A 165 -1.75 10.09 -13.56
N THR A 166 -0.74 10.52 -12.79
CA THR A 166 0.11 9.66 -11.96
C THR A 166 0.28 10.29 -10.59
N ILE A 167 0.43 9.47 -9.58
CA ILE A 167 0.69 9.91 -8.20
C ILE A 167 2.19 10.14 -8.05
N ALA A 168 2.56 11.32 -7.57
CA ALA A 168 3.94 11.73 -7.28
C ALA A 168 3.97 12.73 -6.10
N PRO A 169 3.80 12.26 -4.85
CA PRO A 169 3.72 13.15 -3.70
C PRO A 169 4.94 14.04 -3.54
N ASP A 170 4.73 15.32 -3.27
CA ASP A 170 5.79 16.30 -3.03
C ASP A 170 6.33 16.23 -1.60
N ILE A 171 5.46 15.85 -0.66
CA ILE A 171 5.78 15.63 0.75
C ILE A 171 5.23 14.26 1.18
N TYR A 172 5.65 13.75 2.33
CA TYR A 172 4.96 12.60 2.91
C TYR A 172 3.92 13.01 3.95
N THR A 173 2.90 12.16 4.14
CA THR A 173 1.87 12.34 5.17
C THR A 173 1.60 11.06 5.94
N ALA A 174 1.08 11.22 7.16
CA ALA A 174 0.58 10.12 8.00
C ALA A 174 -0.59 10.59 8.86
N ARG A 175 -1.35 9.64 9.44
CA ARG A 175 -2.43 9.93 10.38
C ARG A 175 -2.19 9.31 11.74
N ILE A 176 -2.55 10.07 12.79
CA ILE A 176 -2.64 9.62 14.19
C ILE A 176 -4.05 10.00 14.66
N ARG A 177 -5.03 9.18 14.31
CA ARG A 177 -6.44 9.41 14.66
C ARG A 177 -6.86 8.42 15.75
N PRO A 178 -7.02 8.87 17.00
CA PRO A 178 -7.37 7.98 18.09
C PRO A 178 -8.76 7.34 17.85
N PRO A 179 -8.88 6.00 17.92
CA PRO A 179 -10.13 5.31 17.65
C PRO A 179 -11.22 5.63 18.68
N LYS A 180 -12.48 5.46 18.25
CA LYS A 180 -13.65 5.61 19.12
C LYS A 180 -14.06 4.25 19.68
N ARG A 181 -13.43 3.81 20.75
CA ARG A 181 -13.76 2.55 21.44
C ARG A 181 -14.66 2.78 22.65
N GLN A 182 -15.68 1.96 22.81
CA GLN A 182 -16.58 2.04 23.96
C GLN A 182 -15.80 1.87 25.28
N GLY A 183 -16.06 2.78 26.21
CA GLY A 183 -15.42 2.75 27.54
C GLY A 183 -13.97 3.23 27.58
N THR A 184 -13.44 3.77 26.47
CA THR A 184 -12.06 4.26 26.40
C THR A 184 -12.03 5.76 26.11
N ASP A 185 -11.20 6.50 26.86
CA ASP A 185 -10.93 7.92 26.54
C ASP A 185 -9.95 8.01 25.37
N ARG A 186 -10.44 8.45 24.22
CA ARG A 186 -9.66 8.60 23.01
C ARG A 186 -8.49 9.59 23.13
N TYR A 187 -8.62 10.61 23.94
CA TYR A 187 -7.55 11.58 24.17
C TYR A 187 -6.45 11.00 25.06
N GLN A 188 -6.81 10.14 26.00
CA GLN A 188 -5.81 9.39 26.76
C GLN A 188 -5.07 8.41 25.84
N LEU A 189 -5.77 7.67 24.95
CA LEU A 189 -5.11 6.83 23.93
C LEU A 189 -4.13 7.62 23.07
N LEU A 190 -4.53 8.82 22.64
CA LEU A 190 -3.67 9.71 21.85
C LEU A 190 -2.44 10.13 22.65
N ALA A 191 -2.61 10.57 23.89
CA ALA A 191 -1.51 10.96 24.76
C ALA A 191 -0.55 9.80 25.01
N ASP A 192 -1.07 8.62 25.36
CA ASP A 192 -0.27 7.40 25.61
C ASP A 192 0.54 6.98 24.37
N TYR A 193 -0.06 7.09 23.18
CA TYR A 193 0.64 6.80 21.93
C TYR A 193 1.77 7.79 21.65
N LEU A 194 1.53 9.10 21.77
CA LEU A 194 2.54 10.12 21.52
C LEU A 194 3.72 10.03 22.51
N GLU A 195 3.42 9.77 23.78
CA GLU A 195 4.44 9.53 24.82
C GLU A 195 5.23 8.23 24.55
N LYS A 196 4.55 7.16 24.11
CA LYS A 196 5.20 5.91 23.69
C LYS A 196 6.21 6.17 22.56
N VAL A 197 5.83 6.90 21.53
CA VAL A 197 6.72 7.24 20.40
C VAL A 197 7.91 8.07 20.89
N ALA A 198 7.67 9.11 21.67
CA ALA A 198 8.74 9.95 22.21
C ALA A 198 9.72 9.13 23.07
N LYS A 199 9.20 8.21 23.90
CA LYS A 199 10.01 7.30 24.72
C LYS A 199 10.85 6.35 23.87
N ILE A 200 10.27 5.70 22.87
CA ILE A 200 10.99 4.77 21.97
C ILE A 200 12.10 5.51 21.25
N LYS A 201 11.82 6.70 20.70
CA LYS A 201 12.84 7.53 20.03
C LYS A 201 13.98 7.90 20.99
N ALA A 202 13.69 8.24 22.24
CA ALA A 202 14.70 8.55 23.24
C ALA A 202 15.52 7.31 23.68
N GLU A 203 14.89 6.16 23.88
CA GLU A 203 15.56 4.90 24.20
C GLU A 203 16.46 4.42 23.05
N GLU A 204 16.02 4.65 21.82
CA GLU A 204 16.74 4.30 20.59
C GLU A 204 17.61 5.47 20.06
N ALA A 205 17.92 6.48 20.88
CA ALA A 205 18.70 7.67 20.48
C ALA A 205 20.09 7.33 19.87
N HIS A 206 20.66 6.18 20.22
CA HIS A 206 21.86 5.64 19.58
C HIS A 206 21.58 4.87 18.29
N GLY A 207 20.33 4.77 17.91
CA GLY A 207 19.76 4.18 16.71
C GLY A 207 19.54 2.68 16.81
N ASN A 208 18.29 2.26 16.56
CA ASN A 208 17.93 0.89 16.31
C ASN A 208 18.35 0.50 14.89
N LEU A 209 19.15 -0.56 14.72
CA LEU A 209 19.46 -1.11 13.40
C LEU A 209 18.26 -1.91 12.90
N LEU A 210 17.97 -1.87 11.60
CA LEU A 210 17.02 -2.79 11.01
C LEU A 210 17.72 -4.14 10.81
N ASP A 211 17.68 -4.99 11.83
CA ASP A 211 18.34 -6.29 11.83
C ASP A 211 17.40 -7.47 12.14
N ASN A 212 16.11 -7.19 12.39
CA ASN A 212 15.08 -8.18 12.65
C ASN A 212 13.82 -7.92 11.78
N LEU A 213 13.70 -8.63 10.69
CA LEU A 213 12.56 -8.52 9.77
C LEU A 213 11.83 -9.86 9.64
N THR A 214 10.51 -9.81 9.68
CA THR A 214 9.67 -10.96 9.34
C THR A 214 8.73 -10.61 8.20
N MET A 215 8.70 -11.45 7.18
CA MET A 215 7.76 -11.42 6.10
C MET A 215 6.81 -12.60 6.23
N ALA A 216 5.50 -12.33 6.32
CA ALA A 216 4.48 -13.33 6.55
C ALA A 216 3.40 -13.28 5.47
N ARG A 217 3.07 -14.43 4.89
CA ARG A 217 1.96 -14.54 3.97
C ARG A 217 0.80 -15.32 4.57
N GLY A 218 -0.40 -14.79 4.43
CA GLY A 218 -1.65 -15.50 4.62
C GLY A 218 -2.17 -16.07 3.30
N HIS A 219 -3.33 -16.70 3.35
CA HIS A 219 -4.09 -17.06 2.15
C HIS A 219 -4.43 -15.81 1.34
N GLY A 220 -4.28 -15.85 0.04
CA GLY A 220 -4.63 -14.75 -0.85
C GLY A 220 -4.00 -14.86 -2.22
N TYR A 221 -4.56 -14.09 -3.14
CA TYR A 221 -4.30 -14.21 -4.57
C TYR A 221 -2.80 -14.16 -4.94
N ASN A 222 -2.04 -13.21 -4.37
CA ASN A 222 -0.62 -13.07 -4.68
C ASN A 222 0.26 -13.96 -3.82
N SER A 223 -0.12 -14.15 -2.56
CA SER A 223 0.64 -14.95 -1.61
C SER A 223 0.63 -16.45 -1.93
N GLU A 224 -0.24 -16.90 -2.83
CA GLU A 224 -0.34 -18.29 -3.26
C GLU A 224 0.56 -18.64 -4.45
N ASP A 225 1.22 -17.66 -5.10
CA ASP A 225 2.17 -17.92 -6.18
C ASP A 225 3.58 -18.19 -5.61
N PRO A 226 4.10 -19.43 -5.69
CA PRO A 226 5.42 -19.76 -5.14
C PRO A 226 6.57 -19.01 -5.83
N ASN A 227 6.44 -18.68 -7.12
CA ASN A 227 7.49 -17.96 -7.85
C ASN A 227 7.55 -16.49 -7.40
N ALA A 228 6.38 -15.84 -7.20
CA ALA A 228 6.32 -14.51 -6.64
C ALA A 228 6.93 -14.47 -5.23
N TRP A 229 6.54 -15.42 -4.37
CA TRP A 229 7.06 -15.55 -3.00
C TRP A 229 8.57 -15.76 -2.95
N ALA A 230 9.11 -16.62 -3.80
CA ALA A 230 10.56 -16.85 -3.88
C ALA A 230 11.30 -15.63 -4.44
N GLY A 231 10.74 -14.99 -5.46
CA GLY A 231 11.33 -13.80 -6.08
C GLY A 231 11.45 -12.64 -5.11
N GLU A 232 10.43 -12.43 -4.29
CA GLU A 232 10.41 -11.38 -3.27
C GLU A 232 11.51 -11.56 -2.20
N GLN A 233 11.74 -12.80 -1.76
CA GLN A 233 12.82 -13.11 -0.81
C GLN A 233 14.20 -12.80 -1.40
N LEU A 234 14.39 -13.06 -2.70
CA LEU A 234 15.64 -12.74 -3.40
C LEU A 234 15.82 -11.22 -3.57
N ALA A 235 14.74 -10.49 -3.90
CA ALA A 235 14.77 -9.03 -3.97
C ALA A 235 15.12 -8.42 -2.61
N LEU A 236 14.51 -8.89 -1.53
CA LEU A 236 14.82 -8.44 -0.17
C LEU A 236 16.30 -8.63 0.19
N ARG A 237 16.90 -9.73 -0.26
CA ARG A 237 18.34 -9.98 -0.04
C ARG A 237 19.24 -9.00 -0.80
N GLU A 238 18.83 -8.54 -1.97
CA GLU A 238 19.55 -7.49 -2.72
C GLU A 238 19.45 -6.14 -2.03
N GLN A 239 18.27 -5.82 -1.51
CA GLN A 239 17.96 -4.53 -0.89
C GLN A 239 18.59 -4.38 0.49
N MET A 240 18.61 -5.43 1.29
CA MET A 240 19.09 -5.44 2.68
C MET A 240 20.00 -6.65 2.95
N PRO A 241 21.19 -6.74 2.31
CA PRO A 241 22.10 -7.86 2.48
C PRO A 241 22.57 -8.03 3.93
N GLU A 242 22.54 -7.00 4.75
CA GLU A 242 22.86 -7.02 6.16
C GLU A 242 21.92 -7.88 7.00
N LEU A 243 20.66 -8.03 6.61
CA LEU A 243 19.69 -8.92 7.27
C LEU A 243 20.04 -10.42 7.15
N PHE A 244 20.92 -10.77 6.21
CA PHE A 244 21.35 -12.15 5.95
C PHE A 244 22.73 -12.48 6.50
N ARG A 245 23.25 -11.62 7.40
CA ARG A 245 24.51 -11.82 8.11
C ARG A 245 24.27 -12.47 9.47
N PRO A 246 25.27 -13.14 10.06
CA PRO A 246 25.20 -13.61 11.43
C PRO A 246 24.83 -12.48 12.42
N GLY A 247 23.90 -12.74 13.31
CA GLY A 247 23.41 -11.76 14.29
C GLY A 247 22.14 -11.02 13.88
N ALA A 248 21.79 -11.01 12.60
CA ALA A 248 20.53 -10.51 12.09
C ALA A 248 19.51 -11.64 11.86
N THR A 249 18.25 -11.29 11.65
CA THR A 249 17.16 -12.25 11.42
C THR A 249 16.26 -11.78 10.29
N ALA A 250 16.22 -12.54 9.18
CA ALA A 250 15.19 -12.46 8.16
C ALA A 250 14.34 -13.74 8.23
N LYS A 251 13.08 -13.61 8.65
CA LYS A 251 12.14 -14.73 8.69
C LYS A 251 11.13 -14.65 7.56
N PHE A 252 10.82 -15.80 6.96
CA PHE A 252 9.82 -15.95 5.93
C PHE A 252 8.80 -16.97 6.40
N MET A 253 7.58 -16.51 6.68
CA MET A 253 6.53 -17.33 7.27
C MET A 253 5.35 -17.44 6.31
N SER A 254 4.89 -18.68 6.07
CA SER A 254 3.74 -18.97 5.22
C SER A 254 2.63 -19.62 6.01
N PHE A 255 1.38 -19.30 5.69
CA PHE A 255 0.21 -19.93 6.26
C PHE A 255 0.17 -21.46 6.05
N GLU A 256 0.91 -21.98 5.06
CA GLU A 256 0.99 -23.41 4.75
C GLU A 256 1.97 -24.17 5.65
N MET A 257 2.90 -23.44 6.31
CA MET A 257 4.01 -24.07 7.05
C MET A 257 3.59 -24.57 8.45
N TYR A 258 2.49 -24.05 9.00
CA TYR A 258 2.12 -24.30 10.39
C TYR A 258 0.63 -24.15 10.63
N TYR A 259 0.09 -24.97 11.56
CA TYR A 259 -1.29 -24.87 12.01
C TYR A 259 -1.36 -24.89 13.54
N PRO A 260 -2.16 -24.01 14.18
CA PRO A 260 -2.83 -22.86 13.56
C PRO A 260 -1.87 -21.71 13.36
N VAL A 261 -1.79 -21.22 12.14
CA VAL A 261 -0.84 -20.17 11.74
C VAL A 261 -1.04 -18.86 12.52
N ARG A 262 -2.29 -18.55 12.92
CA ARG A 262 -2.62 -17.39 13.76
C ARG A 262 -1.76 -17.31 15.01
N LYS A 263 -1.62 -18.44 15.76
CA LYS A 263 -0.80 -18.47 16.98
C LYS A 263 0.67 -18.16 16.70
N LEU A 264 1.17 -18.68 15.61
CA LEU A 264 2.55 -18.43 15.19
C LEU A 264 2.76 -16.95 14.85
N TYR A 265 1.85 -16.34 14.09
CA TYR A 265 1.91 -14.94 13.73
C TYR A 265 1.75 -14.02 14.94
N VAL A 266 0.84 -14.32 15.87
CA VAL A 266 0.70 -13.56 17.11
C VAL A 266 1.98 -13.59 17.94
N ASN A 267 2.60 -14.77 18.10
CA ASN A 267 3.89 -14.88 18.80
C ASN A 267 4.98 -14.04 18.12
N GLU A 268 5.01 -14.03 16.80
CA GLU A 268 5.98 -13.23 16.05
C GLU A 268 5.72 -11.73 16.16
N ILE A 269 4.46 -11.29 16.03
CA ILE A 269 4.06 -9.89 16.23
C ILE A 269 4.47 -9.37 17.61
N CYS A 270 4.37 -10.22 18.65
CA CYS A 270 4.73 -9.89 20.03
C CYS A 270 6.23 -10.04 20.33
N ARG A 271 7.05 -10.46 19.37
CA ARG A 271 8.51 -10.62 19.57
C ARG A 271 9.15 -9.26 19.86
N ASP A 272 9.84 -9.16 21.00
CA ASP A 272 10.30 -7.90 21.58
C ASP A 272 11.30 -7.12 20.69
N ASN A 273 12.17 -7.82 19.97
CA ASN A 273 13.18 -7.25 19.11
C ASN A 273 12.80 -7.23 17.62
N LEU A 274 11.53 -7.34 17.28
CA LEU A 274 11.08 -7.27 15.89
C LEU A 274 11.07 -5.81 15.41
N ASP A 275 11.79 -5.54 14.32
CA ASP A 275 11.85 -4.22 13.72
C ASP A 275 10.74 -4.01 12.71
N VAL A 276 10.63 -4.91 11.73
CA VAL A 276 9.67 -4.81 10.64
C VAL A 276 8.90 -6.11 10.47
N MET A 277 7.57 -5.98 10.36
CA MET A 277 6.67 -7.05 9.97
C MET A 277 5.98 -6.70 8.65
N LEU A 278 6.24 -7.49 7.61
CA LEU A 278 5.55 -7.38 6.31
C LEU A 278 4.49 -8.47 6.21
N PHE A 279 3.27 -8.08 5.90
CA PHE A 279 2.15 -9.00 5.72
C PHE A 279 1.59 -8.96 4.31
N HIS A 280 1.39 -10.14 3.72
CA HIS A 280 0.64 -10.35 2.49
C HIS A 280 -0.55 -11.27 2.76
N HIS A 281 -1.77 -10.74 2.79
CA HIS A 281 -2.98 -11.53 3.05
C HIS A 281 -4.24 -10.76 2.61
N HIS A 282 -5.39 -11.40 2.65
CA HIS A 282 -6.65 -10.69 2.54
C HIS A 282 -6.96 -9.91 3.82
N GLY A 283 -7.68 -8.80 3.70
CA GLY A 283 -8.01 -7.95 4.83
C GLY A 283 -9.41 -7.35 4.76
N ALA A 284 -9.91 -6.96 5.93
CA ALA A 284 -11.06 -6.10 6.17
C ALA A 284 -10.64 -5.02 7.18
N PRO A 285 -11.45 -3.98 7.42
CA PRO A 285 -11.10 -2.96 8.42
C PRO A 285 -10.77 -3.55 9.80
N ASP A 286 -11.44 -4.63 10.16
CA ASP A 286 -11.40 -5.29 11.47
C ASP A 286 -10.73 -6.66 11.48
N THR A 287 -10.22 -7.15 10.34
CA THR A 287 -9.72 -8.53 10.24
C THR A 287 -8.52 -8.66 9.32
N GLN A 288 -7.51 -9.41 9.76
CA GLN A 288 -6.43 -9.98 8.96
C GLN A 288 -6.76 -11.44 8.65
N TYR A 289 -7.01 -11.77 7.38
CA TYR A 289 -7.40 -13.12 6.96
C TYR A 289 -6.17 -13.95 6.64
N PHE A 290 -5.76 -14.80 7.55
CA PHE A 290 -4.62 -15.71 7.36
C PHE A 290 -5.04 -17.04 6.71
N ASN A 291 -6.23 -17.56 7.02
CA ASN A 291 -6.89 -18.73 6.42
C ASN A 291 -5.99 -19.95 6.20
N GLY A 292 -5.18 -20.31 7.18
CA GLY A 292 -4.35 -21.53 7.12
C GLY A 292 -5.18 -22.77 7.44
N TYR A 293 -5.42 -23.67 6.47
CA TYR A 293 -5.96 -24.99 6.79
C TYR A 293 -4.88 -25.88 7.41
N PRO A 294 -5.23 -26.78 8.36
CA PRO A 294 -4.26 -27.68 8.95
C PRO A 294 -3.68 -28.62 7.90
N GLU A 295 -2.39 -28.89 7.98
CA GLU A 295 -1.77 -29.99 7.26
C GLU A 295 -2.41 -31.31 7.70
N CYS A 296 -2.70 -32.16 6.75
CA CYS A 296 -3.40 -33.42 6.99
C CYS A 296 -2.58 -34.60 6.48
N SER A 297 -2.03 -35.35 7.39
CA SER A 297 -1.31 -36.62 7.11
C SER A 297 -2.22 -37.85 7.06
N THR A 298 -3.52 -37.68 7.35
CA THR A 298 -4.52 -38.77 7.39
C THR A 298 -5.77 -38.42 6.58
N ILE A 299 -6.55 -39.44 6.19
CA ILE A 299 -7.68 -39.28 5.26
C ILE A 299 -8.80 -38.43 5.84
N ASP A 300 -9.22 -38.67 7.09
CA ASP A 300 -10.39 -38.01 7.65
C ASP A 300 -10.23 -36.48 7.81
N PRO A 301 -9.11 -35.94 8.33
CA PRO A 301 -8.87 -34.51 8.33
C PRO A 301 -8.77 -33.90 6.92
N SER A 302 -8.18 -34.63 5.96
CA SER A 302 -8.11 -34.18 4.56
C SER A 302 -9.50 -34.03 3.96
N ILE A 303 -10.38 -35.01 4.15
CA ILE A 303 -11.78 -34.95 3.72
C ILE A 303 -12.51 -33.80 4.42
N ALA A 304 -12.29 -33.61 5.73
CA ALA A 304 -12.90 -32.53 6.49
C ALA A 304 -12.52 -31.15 5.93
N ASN A 305 -11.27 -30.94 5.54
CA ASN A 305 -10.81 -29.71 4.90
C ASN A 305 -11.46 -29.50 3.53
N VAL A 306 -11.52 -30.53 2.68
CA VAL A 306 -12.21 -30.44 1.38
C VAL A 306 -13.68 -30.06 1.58
N LYS A 307 -14.37 -30.71 2.51
CA LYS A 307 -15.78 -30.39 2.82
C LYS A 307 -15.94 -28.97 3.33
N ARG A 308 -15.06 -28.48 4.21
CA ARG A 308 -15.08 -27.10 4.70
C ARG A 308 -14.87 -26.10 3.57
N PHE A 309 -13.93 -26.36 2.68
CA PHE A 309 -13.73 -25.57 1.46
C PHE A 309 -15.03 -25.52 0.61
N LEU A 310 -15.64 -26.66 0.33
CA LEU A 310 -16.89 -26.72 -0.45
C LEU A 310 -18.01 -25.93 0.24
N ARG A 311 -18.20 -26.07 1.53
CA ARG A 311 -19.19 -25.32 2.31
C ARG A 311 -18.95 -23.82 2.24
N SER A 312 -17.71 -23.36 2.34
CA SER A 312 -17.34 -21.93 2.26
C SER A 312 -17.68 -21.33 0.88
N LYS A 313 -17.51 -22.10 -0.20
CA LYS A 313 -17.80 -21.64 -1.57
C LYS A 313 -19.30 -21.69 -1.92
N ILE A 314 -20.01 -22.67 -1.44
CA ILE A 314 -21.41 -22.96 -1.79
C ILE A 314 -22.39 -22.26 -0.84
N GLY A 315 -22.07 -22.08 0.43
CA GLY A 315 -22.94 -21.52 1.47
C GLY A 315 -23.51 -20.15 1.11
N ARG A 316 -22.75 -19.30 0.41
CA ARG A 316 -23.21 -18.00 -0.11
C ARG A 316 -24.41 -18.09 -1.10
N TYR A 317 -24.72 -19.27 -1.59
CA TYR A 317 -25.85 -19.53 -2.48
C TYR A 317 -27.06 -20.16 -1.75
N ALA A 318 -27.00 -20.36 -0.44
CA ALA A 318 -28.01 -21.06 0.34
C ALA A 318 -29.44 -20.51 0.12
N HIS A 319 -29.57 -19.20 -0.02
CA HIS A 319 -30.86 -18.51 -0.23
C HIS A 319 -31.19 -18.22 -1.70
N LYS A 320 -30.38 -18.72 -2.66
CA LYS A 320 -30.59 -18.47 -4.09
C LYS A 320 -31.39 -19.60 -4.74
N ALA A 321 -32.22 -19.24 -5.72
CA ALA A 321 -33.09 -20.20 -6.45
C ALA A 321 -32.26 -21.27 -7.20
N ASN A 322 -31.01 -20.97 -7.60
CA ASN A 322 -30.16 -21.88 -8.36
C ASN A 322 -29.19 -22.72 -7.48
N ARG A 323 -29.44 -22.80 -6.16
CA ARG A 323 -28.55 -23.50 -5.22
C ARG A 323 -28.24 -24.96 -5.61
N ASP A 324 -29.25 -25.71 -6.12
CA ASP A 324 -29.08 -27.12 -6.51
C ASP A 324 -28.21 -27.25 -7.77
N SER A 325 -28.35 -26.33 -8.74
CA SER A 325 -27.43 -26.27 -9.89
C SER A 325 -25.99 -25.97 -9.49
N ILE A 326 -25.80 -25.11 -8.50
CA ILE A 326 -24.47 -24.81 -7.96
C ILE A 326 -23.86 -26.04 -7.30
N VAL A 327 -24.63 -26.82 -6.54
CA VAL A 327 -24.18 -28.09 -5.96
C VAL A 327 -23.66 -29.04 -7.04
N ALA A 328 -24.44 -29.25 -8.10
CA ALA A 328 -24.04 -30.13 -9.20
C ALA A 328 -22.76 -29.65 -9.91
N VAL A 329 -22.66 -28.33 -10.17
CA VAL A 329 -21.45 -27.73 -10.78
C VAL A 329 -20.21 -27.96 -9.92
N TYR A 330 -20.30 -27.75 -8.61
CA TYR A 330 -19.15 -27.95 -7.72
C TYR A 330 -18.80 -29.42 -7.54
N ALA A 331 -19.79 -30.31 -7.44
CA ALA A 331 -19.55 -31.74 -7.35
C ALA A 331 -18.83 -32.27 -8.59
N GLN A 332 -19.27 -31.87 -9.79
CA GLN A 332 -18.62 -32.23 -11.05
C GLN A 332 -17.23 -31.59 -11.17
N ARG A 333 -17.09 -30.32 -10.84
CA ARG A 333 -15.82 -29.56 -10.97
C ARG A 333 -14.68 -30.16 -10.14
N TYR A 334 -15.00 -30.63 -8.95
CA TYR A 334 -14.00 -31.15 -7.99
C TYR A 334 -14.02 -32.67 -7.86
N ASP A 335 -14.84 -33.35 -8.67
CA ASP A 335 -15.02 -34.82 -8.65
C ASP A 335 -15.29 -35.35 -7.23
N VAL A 336 -16.28 -34.74 -6.57
CA VAL A 336 -16.67 -35.08 -5.19
C VAL A 336 -18.14 -35.47 -5.09
N PRO A 337 -18.55 -36.28 -4.08
CA PRO A 337 -19.95 -36.61 -3.87
C PRO A 337 -20.82 -35.36 -3.64
N GLU A 338 -21.97 -35.23 -4.32
CA GLU A 338 -22.91 -34.11 -4.12
C GLU A 338 -23.28 -33.91 -2.65
N LYS A 339 -23.38 -34.99 -1.87
CA LYS A 339 -23.70 -34.91 -0.43
C LYS A 339 -22.72 -34.03 0.33
N TRP A 340 -21.43 -33.96 -0.08
CA TRP A 340 -20.45 -33.07 0.55
C TRP A 340 -20.74 -31.60 0.23
N CYS A 341 -21.16 -31.32 -0.99
CA CYS A 341 -21.55 -29.97 -1.40
C CYS A 341 -22.83 -29.50 -0.70
N ARG A 342 -23.81 -30.42 -0.48
CA ARG A 342 -25.07 -30.13 0.21
C ARG A 342 -24.90 -29.81 1.69
N GLU A 343 -23.84 -30.28 2.34
CA GLU A 343 -23.47 -29.88 3.71
C GLU A 343 -23.33 -28.35 3.87
N ALA A 344 -23.16 -27.61 2.78
CA ALA A 344 -23.09 -26.15 2.80
C ALA A 344 -24.38 -25.46 3.28
N PHE A 345 -25.49 -26.18 3.31
CA PHE A 345 -26.80 -25.68 3.75
C PHE A 345 -27.18 -26.14 5.17
N ASP A 346 -26.30 -26.88 5.84
CA ASP A 346 -26.47 -27.31 7.22
C ASP A 346 -26.06 -26.17 8.17
N ALA A 347 -27.01 -25.67 8.94
CA ALA A 347 -26.82 -24.53 9.85
C ALA A 347 -25.80 -24.83 10.97
N ASP A 348 -25.80 -26.06 11.51
CA ASP A 348 -24.88 -26.44 12.58
C ASP A 348 -23.44 -26.53 12.06
N LEU A 349 -23.24 -27.00 10.82
CA LEU A 349 -21.93 -27.01 10.18
C LEU A 349 -21.47 -25.61 9.83
N GLN A 350 -22.36 -24.71 9.42
CA GLN A 350 -22.00 -23.30 9.19
C GLN A 350 -21.52 -22.62 10.47
N VAL A 351 -22.16 -22.86 11.61
CA VAL A 351 -21.70 -22.33 12.91
C VAL A 351 -20.33 -22.90 13.28
N LYS A 352 -20.13 -24.20 13.12
CA LYS A 352 -18.80 -24.84 13.39
C LYS A 352 -17.72 -24.29 12.47
N ASP A 353 -18.01 -24.08 11.20
CA ASP A 353 -17.07 -23.51 10.25
C ASP A 353 -16.76 -22.04 10.58
N SER A 354 -17.75 -21.27 11.04
CA SER A 354 -17.55 -19.88 11.48
C SER A 354 -16.59 -19.79 12.66
N ILE A 355 -16.78 -20.64 13.69
CA ILE A 355 -15.88 -20.72 14.85
C ILE A 355 -14.47 -21.13 14.40
N PHE A 356 -14.37 -22.16 13.57
CA PHE A 356 -13.09 -22.62 13.03
C PHE A 356 -12.36 -21.51 12.29
N ASN A 357 -13.06 -20.76 11.41
CA ASN A 357 -12.46 -19.68 10.63
C ASN A 357 -12.03 -18.50 11.53
N ALA A 358 -12.82 -18.18 12.56
CA ALA A 358 -12.45 -17.15 13.53
C ALA A 358 -11.14 -17.49 14.28
N GLU A 359 -10.86 -18.76 14.53
CA GLU A 359 -9.60 -19.21 15.13
C GLU A 359 -8.41 -19.15 14.17
N MET A 360 -8.65 -19.04 12.86
CA MET A 360 -7.62 -18.97 11.82
C MET A 360 -7.13 -17.56 11.54
N ASP A 361 -7.96 -16.56 11.83
CA ASP A 361 -7.75 -15.16 11.47
C ASP A 361 -7.45 -14.29 12.71
N LEU A 362 -6.90 -13.10 12.51
CA LEU A 362 -6.65 -12.15 13.59
C LEU A 362 -7.64 -10.99 13.47
N HIS A 363 -8.45 -10.84 14.51
CA HIS A 363 -9.47 -9.79 14.57
C HIS A 363 -8.99 -8.58 15.38
N LEU A 364 -9.61 -7.44 15.14
CA LEU A 364 -9.33 -6.20 15.86
C LEU A 364 -9.40 -6.39 17.38
N GLU A 365 -10.40 -7.11 17.86
CA GLU A 365 -10.59 -7.40 19.28
C GLU A 365 -9.42 -8.21 19.88
N ASP A 366 -8.85 -9.14 19.11
CA ASP A 366 -7.67 -9.90 19.56
C ASP A 366 -6.46 -8.99 19.79
N LEU A 367 -6.29 -7.98 18.92
CA LEU A 367 -5.19 -7.02 19.01
C LEU A 367 -5.24 -6.18 20.29
N LEU A 368 -6.43 -5.98 20.87
CA LEU A 368 -6.58 -5.26 22.14
C LEU A 368 -6.02 -6.04 23.35
N HIS A 369 -5.75 -7.34 23.18
CA HIS A 369 -5.27 -8.24 24.23
C HIS A 369 -3.84 -8.72 24.05
N ILE A 370 -3.14 -8.25 23.01
CA ILE A 370 -1.73 -8.57 22.74
C ILE A 370 -0.90 -7.29 22.68
N HIS A 371 0.43 -7.43 22.64
CA HIS A 371 1.36 -6.31 22.63
C HIS A 371 2.25 -6.38 21.36
N PRO A 372 1.81 -5.82 20.23
CA PRO A 372 2.61 -5.77 19.02
C PRO A 372 3.91 -4.98 19.22
N ASN A 373 5.05 -5.59 18.90
CA ASN A 373 6.36 -5.02 19.17
C ASN A 373 7.17 -4.65 17.92
N ALA A 374 6.74 -5.08 16.72
CA ALA A 374 7.35 -4.59 15.48
C ALA A 374 7.26 -3.06 15.43
N ARG A 375 8.40 -2.36 15.26
CA ARG A 375 8.42 -0.90 15.15
C ARG A 375 7.57 -0.42 13.98
N PHE A 376 7.64 -1.16 12.89
CA PHE A 376 6.86 -0.89 11.69
C PHE A 376 6.15 -2.15 11.19
N VAL A 377 4.86 -2.02 10.87
CA VAL A 377 4.07 -3.10 10.26
C VAL A 377 3.51 -2.63 8.93
N TRP A 378 3.77 -3.39 7.87
CA TRP A 378 3.23 -3.13 6.54
C TRP A 378 2.17 -4.18 6.18
N PHE A 379 0.95 -3.72 5.91
CA PHE A 379 -0.17 -4.53 5.44
C PHE A 379 -0.32 -4.40 3.92
N ASP A 380 0.22 -5.32 3.16
CA ASP A 380 -0.18 -5.51 1.77
C ASP A 380 -1.48 -6.33 1.74
N ALA A 381 -2.53 -5.68 2.18
CA ALA A 381 -3.86 -6.23 2.40
C ALA A 381 -4.94 -5.19 2.15
N CYS A 382 -6.16 -5.65 1.78
CA CYS A 382 -7.31 -4.77 1.63
C CYS A 382 -7.74 -4.18 2.98
N TYR A 383 -8.15 -2.93 3.01
CA TYR A 383 -8.87 -2.25 4.11
C TYR A 383 -8.18 -2.17 5.48
N ASN A 384 -7.06 -2.83 5.73
CA ASN A 384 -6.45 -2.81 7.07
C ASN A 384 -5.99 -1.42 7.53
N GLY A 385 -5.83 -0.45 6.60
CA GLY A 385 -5.53 0.95 6.87
C GLY A 385 -6.74 1.89 6.74
N SER A 386 -7.94 1.43 7.04
CA SER A 386 -9.21 2.19 6.88
C SER A 386 -9.39 3.28 7.92
N PHE A 387 -8.48 4.25 8.00
CA PHE A 387 -8.50 5.34 8.99
C PHE A 387 -9.75 6.23 8.97
N HIS A 388 -10.60 6.10 7.96
CA HIS A 388 -11.88 6.79 7.87
C HIS A 388 -12.99 6.10 8.69
N GLU A 389 -12.78 4.85 9.08
CA GLU A 389 -13.67 4.14 10.01
C GLU A 389 -13.44 4.59 11.46
N GLU A 390 -14.26 4.14 12.39
CA GLU A 390 -14.11 4.50 13.81
C GLU A 390 -12.91 3.81 14.48
N ASP A 391 -12.52 2.65 13.99
CA ASP A 391 -11.35 1.88 14.38
C ASP A 391 -10.95 0.95 13.22
N CYS A 392 -9.67 0.56 13.12
CA CYS A 392 -9.21 -0.40 12.15
C CYS A 392 -7.97 -1.18 12.65
N ILE A 393 -7.60 -2.23 11.92
CA ILE A 393 -6.43 -3.07 12.25
C ILE A 393 -5.18 -2.21 12.46
N ALA A 394 -4.89 -1.28 11.55
CA ALA A 394 -3.71 -0.42 11.63
C ALA A 394 -3.69 0.43 12.90
N ASP A 395 -4.84 1.01 13.28
CA ASP A 395 -5.00 1.78 14.53
C ASP A 395 -4.80 0.89 15.76
N ALA A 396 -5.32 -0.35 15.73
CA ALA A 396 -5.18 -1.27 16.85
C ALA A 396 -3.72 -1.64 17.14
N TYR A 397 -2.86 -1.70 16.12
CA TYR A 397 -1.42 -1.91 16.31
C TYR A 397 -0.73 -0.72 16.97
N ILE A 398 -1.01 0.51 16.55
CA ILE A 398 -0.32 1.69 17.08
C ILE A 398 -0.87 2.15 18.43
N PHE A 399 -2.19 2.09 18.65
CA PHE A 399 -2.83 2.46 19.92
C PHE A 399 -2.84 1.32 20.96
N ASN A 400 -1.86 0.41 20.85
CA ASN A 400 -1.59 -0.66 21.79
C ASN A 400 -0.37 -0.30 22.66
N SER A 401 -0.21 -0.98 23.80
CA SER A 401 0.91 -0.78 24.72
C SER A 401 2.24 -1.41 24.26
N GLY A 402 2.26 -2.13 23.12
CA GLY A 402 3.49 -2.63 22.51
C GLY A 402 4.37 -1.53 21.89
N LYS A 403 5.40 -1.92 21.14
CA LYS A 403 6.43 -1.01 20.60
C LYS A 403 6.14 -0.52 19.17
N THR A 404 4.99 -0.85 18.58
CA THR A 404 4.65 -0.41 17.22
C THR A 404 4.45 1.10 17.19
N VAL A 405 5.26 1.79 16.37
CA VAL A 405 5.22 3.25 16.19
C VAL A 405 4.49 3.65 14.92
N ALA A 406 4.47 2.80 13.90
CA ALA A 406 3.75 3.07 12.68
C ALA A 406 3.30 1.79 11.97
N THR A 407 2.24 1.93 11.21
CA THR A 407 1.74 0.92 10.28
C THR A 407 1.53 1.54 8.91
N MET A 408 1.59 0.75 7.85
CA MET A 408 1.22 1.17 6.50
C MET A 408 0.17 0.20 5.95
N GLY A 409 -0.93 0.73 5.44
CA GLY A 409 -2.05 -0.07 4.96
C GLY A 409 -2.91 0.64 3.94
N ASN A 410 -3.90 -0.08 3.42
CA ASN A 410 -4.79 0.39 2.37
C ASN A 410 -6.17 0.73 2.92
N THR A 411 -6.74 1.85 2.47
CA THR A 411 -8.06 2.33 2.89
C THR A 411 -9.22 1.65 2.19
N VAL A 412 -8.96 1.01 1.06
CA VAL A 412 -9.93 0.23 0.26
C VAL A 412 -9.30 -1.08 -0.19
N ASN A 413 -10.01 -1.86 -1.02
CA ASN A 413 -9.44 -3.07 -1.59
C ASN A 413 -8.23 -2.77 -2.48
N SER A 414 -7.24 -3.64 -2.41
CA SER A 414 -5.99 -3.54 -3.16
C SER A 414 -5.64 -4.88 -3.84
N LEU A 415 -4.87 -4.81 -4.93
CA LEU A 415 -4.10 -5.97 -5.36
C LEU A 415 -2.89 -6.11 -4.43
N GLN A 416 -2.61 -7.32 -4.01
CA GLN A 416 -1.44 -7.62 -3.18
C GLN A 416 -0.17 -7.68 -4.05
N ASP A 417 0.09 -6.57 -4.74
CA ASP A 417 1.22 -6.39 -5.68
C ASP A 417 2.25 -5.37 -5.16
N LYS A 418 2.09 -4.93 -3.91
CA LYS A 418 3.02 -4.02 -3.25
C LYS A 418 4.08 -4.84 -2.55
N TRP A 419 5.13 -5.08 -3.29
CA TRP A 419 6.21 -5.92 -2.84
C TRP A 419 7.30 -5.10 -2.15
N PRO A 420 8.18 -5.72 -1.35
CA PRO A 420 9.28 -5.02 -0.68
C PRO A 420 10.22 -4.26 -1.62
N ASP A 421 10.20 -4.57 -2.91
CA ASP A 421 10.99 -3.89 -3.93
C ASP A 421 10.63 -2.40 -4.14
N GLU A 422 9.56 -1.91 -3.52
CA GLU A 422 9.26 -0.47 -3.54
C GLU A 422 10.12 0.31 -2.51
N PHE A 423 11.46 0.24 -2.64
CA PHE A 423 12.47 0.94 -1.84
C PHE A 423 12.54 0.56 -0.35
N VAL A 424 12.05 -0.60 0.03
CA VAL A 424 12.11 -1.05 1.43
C VAL A 424 13.55 -1.12 1.96
N GLY A 425 14.53 -1.38 1.11
CA GLY A 425 15.94 -1.37 1.48
C GLY A 425 16.47 -0.01 1.91
N LEU A 426 15.83 1.10 1.51
CA LEU A 426 16.21 2.42 1.99
C LEU A 426 15.88 2.63 3.47
N LEU A 427 15.03 1.81 4.09
CA LEU A 427 14.81 1.82 5.54
C LEU A 427 16.10 1.49 6.28
N SER A 428 16.91 0.54 5.80
CA SER A 428 18.23 0.22 6.37
C SER A 428 19.28 1.30 6.08
N SER A 429 18.97 2.24 5.19
CA SER A 429 19.76 3.43 4.89
C SER A 429 19.38 4.64 5.75
N GLY A 430 18.49 4.47 6.73
CA GLY A 430 18.02 5.53 7.61
C GLY A 430 16.88 6.38 7.01
N MET A 431 16.20 5.88 6.01
CA MET A 431 15.02 6.56 5.46
C MET A 431 13.88 6.59 6.48
N ARG A 432 13.24 7.75 6.65
CA ARG A 432 12.03 7.88 7.48
C ARG A 432 10.87 7.10 6.88
N LEU A 433 10.02 6.54 7.73
CA LEU A 433 8.84 5.76 7.28
C LEU A 433 7.92 6.60 6.38
N GLY A 434 7.82 7.90 6.64
CA GLY A 434 7.07 8.81 5.77
C GLY A 434 7.63 8.89 4.36
N GLN A 435 8.95 9.00 4.22
CA GLN A 435 9.60 9.00 2.90
C GLN A 435 9.37 7.66 2.19
N PHE A 436 9.38 6.54 2.89
CA PHE A 436 9.04 5.25 2.32
C PHE A 436 7.61 5.25 1.74
N ASN A 437 6.61 5.70 2.52
CA ASN A 437 5.22 5.80 2.06
C ASN A 437 5.04 6.80 0.88
N ARG A 438 5.82 7.89 0.83
CA ARG A 438 5.80 8.88 -0.26
C ARG A 438 6.03 8.24 -1.63
N HIS A 439 6.85 7.21 -1.69
CA HIS A 439 7.19 6.54 -2.94
C HIS A 439 6.24 5.40 -3.32
N THR A 440 5.20 5.17 -2.54
CA THR A 440 4.09 4.26 -2.89
C THR A 440 3.17 4.96 -3.89
N ALA A 441 2.99 4.41 -5.07
CA ALA A 441 2.30 5.08 -6.17
C ALA A 441 0.77 4.79 -6.22
N TYR A 442 0.11 4.61 -5.06
CA TYR A 442 -1.31 4.26 -4.99
C TYR A 442 -2.12 5.25 -4.15
N LEU A 443 -3.37 5.49 -4.61
CA LEU A 443 -4.29 6.41 -3.95
C LEU A 443 -4.74 5.89 -2.57
N GLU A 444 -4.82 4.56 -2.40
CA GLU A 444 -5.34 3.90 -1.21
C GLU A 444 -4.33 3.61 -0.11
N THR A 445 -3.01 3.73 -0.37
CA THR A 445 -1.98 3.33 0.59
C THR A 445 -1.51 4.49 1.45
N HIS A 446 -1.60 4.32 2.77
CA HIS A 446 -1.28 5.38 3.74
C HIS A 446 -0.49 4.85 4.94
N LEU A 447 0.31 5.75 5.53
CA LEU A 447 0.97 5.53 6.80
C LEU A 447 0.07 5.98 7.95
N ILE A 448 0.00 5.18 9.00
CA ILE A 448 -0.75 5.43 10.23
C ILE A 448 0.23 5.34 11.39
N GLY A 449 0.34 6.43 12.16
CA GLY A 449 1.35 6.56 13.22
C GLY A 449 2.44 7.58 12.90
N ASP A 450 3.63 7.41 13.48
CA ASP A 450 4.74 8.35 13.36
C ASP A 450 5.50 8.20 12.02
N PRO A 451 5.43 9.18 11.10
CA PRO A 451 6.13 9.12 9.84
C PRO A 451 7.62 9.49 9.95
N THR A 452 8.04 10.04 11.09
CA THR A 452 9.40 10.54 11.28
C THR A 452 10.34 9.48 11.85
N TYR A 453 9.80 8.34 12.33
CA TYR A 453 10.63 7.22 12.79
C TYR A 453 11.54 6.72 11.68
N ARG A 454 12.78 6.41 12.03
CA ARG A 454 13.80 5.84 11.13
C ARG A 454 14.70 4.88 11.88
N PHE A 455 15.13 3.85 11.18
CA PHE A 455 16.20 2.99 11.67
C PHE A 455 17.56 3.67 11.50
N LYS A 456 18.55 3.25 12.27
CA LYS A 456 19.92 3.69 12.07
C LYS A 456 20.46 3.17 10.75
N CYS A 457 21.14 4.04 10.00
CA CYS A 457 21.79 3.65 8.75
C CYS A 457 22.85 2.56 8.99
N ASN A 458 22.67 1.42 8.32
CA ASN A 458 23.60 0.31 8.37
C ASN A 458 24.04 -0.18 6.96
N SER A 459 23.42 0.36 5.91
CA SER A 459 23.67 -0.01 4.51
C SER A 459 24.98 0.57 3.93
N GLY A 460 25.61 1.55 4.62
CA GLY A 460 26.81 2.23 4.11
C GLY A 460 26.53 3.36 3.11
N VAL A 461 25.29 3.88 3.04
CA VAL A 461 24.98 5.13 2.33
C VAL A 461 25.79 6.28 2.93
N ALA A 462 26.48 7.05 2.09
CA ALA A 462 27.40 8.12 2.50
C ALA A 462 26.74 9.50 2.67
N PHE A 463 25.42 9.60 2.55
CA PHE A 463 24.64 10.85 2.64
C PHE A 463 23.32 10.60 3.36
N ASP A 464 22.71 11.67 3.89
CA ASP A 464 21.35 11.58 4.46
C ASP A 464 20.33 11.43 3.34
N ILE A 465 19.71 10.26 3.26
CA ILE A 465 18.72 9.93 2.24
C ILE A 465 17.47 10.83 2.34
N ASN A 466 17.05 11.23 3.54
CA ASN A 466 15.87 12.07 3.75
C ASN A 466 16.11 13.49 3.23
N ALA A 467 17.27 14.06 3.58
CA ALA A 467 17.69 15.35 3.06
C ALA A 467 17.86 15.31 1.54
N ALA A 468 18.44 14.23 0.99
CA ALA A 468 18.61 14.08 -0.44
C ALA A 468 17.27 14.03 -1.20
N LEU A 469 16.29 13.31 -0.68
CA LEU A 469 14.95 13.20 -1.30
C LEU A 469 14.17 14.51 -1.28
N THR A 470 14.51 15.45 -0.39
CA THR A 470 13.84 16.75 -0.28
C THR A 470 14.66 17.87 -0.95
N LEU A 471 15.96 17.94 -0.67
CA LEU A 471 16.81 19.05 -1.14
C LEU A 471 17.41 18.83 -2.54
N HIS A 472 17.54 17.56 -2.95
CA HIS A 472 17.99 17.15 -4.29
C HIS A 472 16.87 16.49 -5.09
N ASP A 473 15.59 16.78 -4.74
CA ASP A 473 14.46 16.32 -5.54
C ASP A 473 14.67 16.77 -7.00
N LYS A 474 14.62 15.80 -7.92
CA LYS A 474 14.83 16.03 -9.36
C LYS A 474 16.21 16.66 -9.75
N ASP A 475 17.21 16.63 -8.86
CA ASP A 475 18.57 17.09 -9.18
C ASP A 475 19.32 16.07 -10.06
N VAL A 476 19.28 16.29 -11.37
CA VAL A 476 19.89 15.39 -12.37
C VAL A 476 21.37 15.10 -12.07
N LYS A 477 22.16 16.11 -11.70
CA LYS A 477 23.60 15.94 -11.44
C LYS A 477 23.86 15.06 -10.21
N PHE A 478 23.12 15.28 -9.14
CA PHE A 478 23.20 14.48 -7.92
C PHE A 478 22.82 13.03 -8.21
N TRP A 479 21.67 12.78 -8.85
CA TRP A 479 21.16 11.43 -9.06
C TRP A 479 21.92 10.63 -10.13
N LEU A 480 22.49 11.27 -11.16
CA LEU A 480 23.43 10.59 -12.07
C LEU A 480 24.65 10.01 -11.36
N LYS A 481 25.12 10.67 -10.30
CA LYS A 481 26.21 10.13 -9.47
C LYS A 481 25.76 8.90 -8.69
N GLN A 482 24.51 8.89 -8.20
CA GLN A 482 23.96 7.80 -7.40
C GLN A 482 23.66 6.52 -8.18
N LEU A 483 23.59 6.57 -9.52
CA LEU A 483 23.53 5.35 -10.35
C LEU A 483 24.73 4.42 -10.16
N LYS A 484 25.82 4.91 -9.58
CA LYS A 484 27.03 4.12 -9.27
C LYS A 484 27.07 3.61 -7.81
N SER A 485 26.01 3.81 -7.04
CA SER A 485 25.93 3.34 -5.67
C SER A 485 26.05 1.81 -5.63
N PRO A 486 26.73 1.23 -4.63
CA PRO A 486 26.70 -0.22 -4.41
C PRO A 486 25.35 -0.72 -3.87
N ILE A 487 24.42 0.17 -3.53
CA ILE A 487 23.12 -0.14 -2.91
C ILE A 487 22.06 -0.10 -3.99
N ALA A 488 21.39 -1.23 -4.20
CA ALA A 488 20.41 -1.42 -5.26
C ALA A 488 19.27 -0.37 -5.22
N ASP A 489 18.67 -0.13 -4.05
CA ASP A 489 17.58 0.83 -3.90
C ASP A 489 18.01 2.28 -4.12
N VAL A 490 19.27 2.63 -3.87
CA VAL A 490 19.79 3.96 -4.21
C VAL A 490 19.91 4.13 -5.72
N GLN A 491 20.32 3.08 -6.45
CA GLN A 491 20.34 3.10 -7.92
C GLN A 491 18.91 3.20 -8.47
N ALA A 492 17.98 2.40 -7.96
CA ALA A 492 16.57 2.43 -8.35
C ALA A 492 15.94 3.79 -8.07
N MET A 493 16.18 4.39 -6.90
CA MET A 493 15.74 5.74 -6.58
C MET A 493 16.35 6.79 -7.54
N ALA A 494 17.61 6.64 -7.92
CA ALA A 494 18.24 7.53 -8.87
C ALA A 494 17.55 7.48 -10.26
N LEU A 495 17.15 6.30 -10.73
CA LEU A 495 16.37 6.15 -11.96
C LEU A 495 15.03 6.88 -11.86
N ARG A 496 14.29 6.71 -10.74
CA ARG A 496 13.03 7.41 -10.50
C ARG A 496 13.19 8.92 -10.48
N GLN A 497 14.22 9.44 -9.83
CA GLN A 497 14.47 10.87 -9.74
C GLN A 497 14.86 11.48 -11.10
N LEU A 498 15.62 10.77 -11.93
CA LEU A 498 15.95 11.18 -13.29
C LEU A 498 14.70 11.23 -14.19
N TYR A 499 13.79 10.29 -14.00
CA TYR A 499 12.48 10.28 -14.65
C TYR A 499 11.64 11.50 -14.24
N LEU A 500 11.48 11.74 -12.93
CA LEU A 500 10.72 12.89 -12.39
C LEU A 500 11.33 14.23 -12.82
N ALA A 501 12.65 14.30 -12.95
CA ALA A 501 13.37 15.46 -13.47
C ALA A 501 13.22 15.67 -15.00
N ARG A 502 12.56 14.74 -15.71
CA ARG A 502 12.44 14.74 -17.18
C ARG A 502 13.80 14.88 -17.87
N TYR A 503 14.81 14.16 -17.36
CA TYR A 503 16.15 14.20 -17.92
C TYR A 503 16.15 13.74 -19.38
N SER A 504 16.70 14.53 -20.29
CA SER A 504 16.61 14.28 -21.74
C SER A 504 17.21 12.96 -22.23
N LYS A 505 18.12 12.35 -21.45
CA LYS A 505 18.72 11.04 -21.70
C LYS A 505 18.18 9.96 -20.77
N ALA A 506 17.05 10.18 -20.11
CA ALA A 506 16.52 9.24 -19.13
C ALA A 506 16.20 7.88 -19.77
N ALA A 507 15.63 7.85 -20.98
CA ALA A 507 15.33 6.60 -21.69
C ALA A 507 16.59 5.75 -21.93
N ASP A 508 17.68 6.33 -22.42
CA ASP A 508 18.95 5.62 -22.64
C ASP A 508 19.54 5.09 -21.34
N VAL A 509 19.46 5.89 -20.25
CA VAL A 509 19.95 5.51 -18.92
C VAL A 509 19.16 4.32 -18.37
N MET A 510 17.83 4.34 -18.51
CA MET A 510 16.94 3.28 -18.04
C MET A 510 17.11 2.01 -18.85
N GLU A 511 17.16 2.10 -20.19
CA GLU A 511 17.43 0.94 -21.05
C GLU A 511 18.78 0.30 -20.69
N ASN A 512 19.83 1.11 -20.56
CA ASN A 512 21.14 0.60 -20.15
C ASN A 512 21.10 -0.05 -18.78
N ALA A 513 20.46 0.57 -17.77
CA ALA A 513 20.33 0.02 -16.43
C ALA A 513 19.60 -1.34 -16.46
N TYR A 514 18.54 -1.46 -17.24
CA TYR A 514 17.81 -2.72 -17.38
C TYR A 514 18.71 -3.86 -17.91
N PHE A 515 19.49 -3.61 -18.97
CA PHE A 515 20.30 -4.65 -19.59
C PHE A 515 21.65 -4.93 -18.91
N THR A 516 22.11 -4.04 -18.01
CA THR A 516 23.43 -4.18 -17.39
C THR A 516 23.41 -4.46 -15.89
N SER A 517 22.26 -4.26 -15.23
CA SER A 517 22.15 -4.50 -13.79
C SER A 517 21.85 -5.96 -13.48
N ASP A 518 22.59 -6.53 -12.54
CA ASP A 518 22.30 -7.85 -11.98
C ASP A 518 21.17 -7.80 -10.94
N ASN A 519 20.84 -6.61 -10.39
CA ASN A 519 19.86 -6.44 -9.34
C ASN A 519 18.42 -6.43 -9.89
N TYR A 520 17.55 -7.23 -9.30
CA TYR A 520 16.14 -7.34 -9.65
C TYR A 520 15.41 -5.99 -9.52
N VAL A 521 15.59 -5.31 -8.38
CA VAL A 521 14.89 -4.05 -8.09
C VAL A 521 15.32 -2.92 -9.01
N VAL A 522 16.58 -2.88 -9.44
CA VAL A 522 17.07 -1.88 -10.39
C VAL A 522 16.48 -2.10 -11.78
N ARG A 523 16.44 -3.35 -12.27
CA ARG A 523 15.81 -3.68 -13.55
C ARG A 523 14.32 -3.40 -13.55
N LEU A 524 13.63 -3.75 -12.46
CA LEU A 524 12.20 -3.47 -12.30
C LEU A 524 11.91 -1.97 -12.34
N GLU A 525 12.65 -1.15 -11.60
CA GLU A 525 12.45 0.29 -11.59
C GLU A 525 12.78 0.92 -12.96
N ALA A 526 13.86 0.46 -13.61
CA ALA A 526 14.21 0.86 -14.97
C ALA A 526 13.06 0.56 -15.96
N LEU A 527 12.48 -0.63 -15.91
CA LEU A 527 11.33 -1.01 -16.72
C LEU A 527 10.12 -0.10 -16.44
N LYS A 528 9.76 0.10 -15.16
CA LYS A 528 8.60 0.91 -14.76
C LYS A 528 8.72 2.34 -15.29
N MET A 529 9.85 2.98 -15.07
CA MET A 529 10.06 4.37 -15.50
C MET A 529 10.14 4.50 -17.02
N LEU A 530 10.78 3.55 -17.70
CA LEU A 530 10.87 3.55 -19.16
C LEU A 530 9.49 3.37 -19.81
N ALA A 531 8.72 2.40 -19.35
CA ALA A 531 7.42 2.05 -19.93
C ALA A 531 6.35 3.12 -19.70
N LEU A 532 6.43 3.89 -18.60
CA LEU A 532 5.45 4.94 -18.29
C LEU A 532 5.48 6.14 -19.25
N HIS A 533 6.66 6.50 -19.76
CA HIS A 533 6.80 7.75 -20.55
C HIS A 533 7.48 7.60 -21.91
N TYR A 534 8.06 6.42 -22.18
CA TYR A 534 8.82 6.19 -23.41
C TYR A 534 8.34 4.92 -24.12
N PRO A 535 7.06 4.88 -24.58
CA PRO A 535 6.44 3.64 -25.07
C PRO A 535 7.21 3.03 -26.24
N GLU A 536 7.71 3.83 -27.18
CA GLU A 536 8.49 3.32 -28.31
C GLU A 536 9.86 2.80 -27.87
N SER A 537 10.58 3.55 -27.01
CA SER A 537 11.87 3.13 -26.46
C SER A 537 11.75 1.92 -25.54
N SER A 538 10.56 1.67 -24.95
CA SER A 538 10.34 0.55 -24.05
C SER A 538 10.19 -0.81 -24.74
N ILE A 539 9.90 -0.87 -26.05
CA ILE A 539 9.58 -2.13 -26.74
C ILE A 539 10.71 -3.18 -26.58
N ARG A 540 11.96 -2.76 -26.72
CA ARG A 540 13.10 -3.67 -26.56
C ARG A 540 13.21 -4.22 -25.13
N VAL A 541 13.03 -3.36 -24.13
CA VAL A 541 13.05 -3.74 -22.72
C VAL A 541 11.85 -4.63 -22.38
N LEU A 542 10.64 -4.29 -22.85
CA LEU A 542 9.43 -5.09 -22.64
C LEU A 542 9.57 -6.50 -23.20
N LYS A 543 10.13 -6.67 -24.42
CA LYS A 543 10.42 -8.00 -25.00
C LYS A 543 11.33 -8.84 -24.10
N ALA A 544 12.36 -8.24 -23.52
CA ALA A 544 13.27 -8.91 -22.60
C ALA A 544 12.61 -9.18 -21.24
N ALA A 545 11.87 -8.21 -20.72
CA ALA A 545 11.26 -8.25 -19.39
C ALA A 545 10.16 -9.32 -19.24
N LEU A 546 9.47 -9.68 -20.33
CA LEU A 546 8.54 -10.81 -20.35
C LEU A 546 9.22 -12.15 -19.99
N ASN A 547 10.54 -12.22 -20.08
CA ASN A 547 11.35 -13.40 -19.75
C ASN A 547 12.42 -13.11 -18.67
N ASP A 548 12.31 -12.01 -17.94
CA ASP A 548 13.23 -11.69 -16.84
C ASP A 548 13.23 -12.81 -15.77
N ASN A 549 14.32 -12.96 -15.06
CA ASN A 549 14.43 -13.94 -13.96
C ASN A 549 13.55 -13.60 -12.77
N TYR A 550 13.25 -12.32 -12.56
CA TYR A 550 12.39 -11.88 -11.47
C TYR A 550 10.90 -11.91 -11.87
N GLU A 551 10.10 -12.67 -11.12
CA GLU A 551 8.66 -12.86 -11.42
C GLU A 551 7.92 -11.51 -11.52
N LEU A 552 8.14 -10.60 -10.57
CA LEU A 552 7.48 -9.31 -10.55
C LEU A 552 7.82 -8.46 -11.78
N THR A 553 9.08 -8.49 -12.26
CA THR A 553 9.47 -7.80 -13.51
C THR A 553 8.67 -8.33 -14.69
N ARG A 554 8.52 -9.66 -14.81
CA ARG A 554 7.72 -10.28 -15.89
C ARG A 554 6.26 -9.86 -15.81
N ARG A 555 5.67 -9.90 -14.64
CA ARG A 555 4.26 -9.57 -14.41
C ARG A 555 3.95 -8.09 -14.64
N ILE A 556 4.83 -7.20 -14.22
CA ILE A 556 4.73 -5.76 -14.48
C ILE A 556 4.93 -5.47 -15.98
N ALA A 557 5.83 -6.20 -16.67
CA ALA A 557 6.00 -6.08 -18.11
C ALA A 557 4.70 -6.37 -18.87
N ILE A 558 3.93 -7.41 -18.47
CA ILE A 558 2.64 -7.73 -19.10
C ILE A 558 1.69 -6.53 -19.04
N LYS A 559 1.57 -5.87 -17.88
CA LYS A 559 0.73 -4.68 -17.72
C LYS A 559 1.11 -3.57 -18.70
N TYR A 560 2.40 -3.35 -18.91
CA TYR A 560 2.87 -2.33 -19.85
C TYR A 560 2.77 -2.78 -21.31
N VAL A 561 2.87 -4.08 -21.59
CA VAL A 561 2.61 -4.65 -22.93
C VAL A 561 1.15 -4.43 -23.33
N GLU A 562 0.21 -4.68 -22.42
CA GLU A 562 -1.22 -4.39 -22.64
C GLU A 562 -1.45 -2.91 -22.95
N GLY A 563 -0.87 -2.00 -22.17
CA GLY A 563 -1.00 -0.56 -22.40
C GLY A 563 -0.27 -0.04 -23.65
N ASN A 564 0.81 -0.72 -24.09
CA ASN A 564 1.57 -0.35 -25.29
C ASN A 564 0.89 -0.82 -26.58
N GLY A 565 0.39 -2.05 -26.63
CA GLY A 565 -0.34 -2.65 -27.74
C GLY A 565 0.49 -2.84 -29.04
N SER A 566 1.79 -2.62 -29.04
CA SER A 566 2.62 -2.80 -30.24
C SER A 566 2.61 -4.26 -30.71
N PRO A 567 2.28 -4.55 -31.99
CA PRO A 567 2.31 -5.90 -32.54
C PRO A 567 3.67 -6.61 -32.39
N GLU A 568 4.75 -5.85 -32.28
CA GLU A 568 6.09 -6.38 -32.07
C GLU A 568 6.27 -7.11 -30.73
N LEU A 569 5.41 -6.86 -29.75
CA LEU A 569 5.45 -7.48 -28.42
C LEU A 569 4.76 -8.84 -28.39
N LEU A 570 3.84 -9.11 -29.33
CA LEU A 570 3.04 -10.33 -29.38
C LEU A 570 3.86 -11.62 -29.39
N PRO A 571 4.92 -11.77 -30.21
CA PRO A 571 5.74 -12.99 -30.20
C PRO A 571 6.38 -13.27 -28.85
N ALA A 572 6.90 -12.23 -28.17
CA ALA A 572 7.51 -12.39 -26.83
C ALA A 572 6.46 -12.73 -25.75
N LEU A 573 5.27 -12.14 -25.85
CA LEU A 573 4.17 -12.40 -24.94
C LEU A 573 3.69 -13.86 -25.04
N ILE A 574 3.48 -14.38 -26.25
CA ILE A 574 3.09 -15.78 -26.48
C ILE A 574 4.22 -16.74 -26.02
N SER A 575 5.47 -16.44 -26.37
CA SER A 575 6.63 -17.25 -25.93
C SER A 575 6.73 -17.30 -24.40
N GLY A 576 6.57 -16.16 -23.74
CA GLY A 576 6.56 -16.08 -22.27
C GLY A 576 5.46 -16.95 -21.67
N TYR A 577 4.24 -16.90 -22.21
CA TYR A 577 3.15 -17.75 -21.74
C TYR A 577 3.47 -19.24 -21.91
N LEU A 578 3.93 -19.66 -23.09
CA LEU A 578 4.22 -21.06 -23.40
C LEU A 578 5.31 -21.65 -22.50
N THR A 579 6.28 -20.85 -22.09
CA THR A 579 7.37 -21.29 -21.21
C THR A 579 7.04 -21.23 -19.72
N ARG A 580 6.02 -20.43 -19.32
CA ARG A 580 5.70 -20.11 -17.91
C ARG A 580 4.21 -20.29 -17.56
N TRP A 581 3.53 -21.13 -18.29
CA TRP A 581 2.09 -21.38 -18.10
C TRP A 581 1.73 -21.89 -16.69
N ASN A 582 2.69 -22.47 -15.97
CA ASN A 582 2.55 -22.95 -14.59
C ASN A 582 2.81 -21.87 -13.53
N GLU A 583 3.28 -20.70 -13.91
CA GLU A 583 3.31 -19.53 -13.04
C GLU A 583 1.92 -18.89 -13.03
N ILE A 584 1.15 -19.14 -11.98
CA ILE A 584 -0.30 -18.87 -11.93
C ILE A 584 -0.63 -17.41 -12.29
N ARG A 585 0.09 -16.48 -11.69
CA ARG A 585 -0.15 -15.05 -11.89
C ARG A 585 0.29 -14.55 -13.26
N TYR A 586 1.46 -15.00 -13.69
CA TYR A 586 2.00 -14.66 -14.99
C TYR A 586 1.08 -15.16 -16.11
N SER A 587 0.67 -16.43 -16.07
CA SER A 587 -0.18 -17.03 -17.10
C SER A 587 -1.57 -16.38 -17.17
N PHE A 588 -2.17 -16.10 -16.01
CA PHE A 588 -3.46 -15.41 -15.94
C PHE A 588 -3.39 -14.00 -16.57
N LYS A 589 -2.41 -13.20 -16.16
CA LYS A 589 -2.23 -11.84 -16.69
C LYS A 589 -1.90 -11.82 -18.18
N THR A 590 -1.09 -12.76 -18.65
CA THR A 590 -0.78 -12.87 -20.08
C THR A 590 -2.02 -13.15 -20.91
N LEU A 591 -2.87 -14.09 -20.48
CA LEU A 591 -4.13 -14.36 -21.18
C LEU A 591 -5.06 -13.15 -21.22
N GLU A 592 -5.15 -12.38 -20.11
CA GLU A 592 -5.94 -11.14 -20.10
C GLU A 592 -5.38 -10.09 -21.06
N SER A 593 -4.06 -9.92 -21.11
CA SER A 593 -3.40 -8.89 -21.93
C SER A 593 -3.46 -9.15 -23.43
N LEU A 594 -3.76 -10.37 -23.87
CA LEU A 594 -3.93 -10.70 -25.29
C LEU A 594 -5.08 -9.91 -25.95
N VAL A 595 -6.04 -9.39 -25.16
CA VAL A 595 -7.12 -8.51 -25.65
C VAL A 595 -6.59 -7.24 -26.35
N ALA A 596 -5.36 -6.81 -26.05
CA ALA A 596 -4.73 -5.65 -26.69
C ALA A 596 -4.24 -5.94 -28.13
N PHE A 597 -4.34 -7.18 -28.60
CA PHE A 597 -3.83 -7.62 -29.91
C PHE A 597 -4.93 -8.17 -30.81
N ASP A 598 -4.69 -8.11 -32.11
CA ASP A 598 -5.58 -8.72 -33.10
C ASP A 598 -5.71 -10.25 -32.82
N PRO A 599 -6.94 -10.77 -32.67
CA PRO A 599 -7.18 -12.17 -32.33
C PRO A 599 -6.63 -13.16 -33.37
N ALA A 600 -6.72 -12.83 -34.66
CA ALA A 600 -6.20 -13.70 -35.73
C ALA A 600 -4.67 -13.74 -35.71
N ALA A 601 -4.02 -12.60 -35.46
CA ALA A 601 -2.57 -12.54 -35.31
C ALA A 601 -2.11 -13.30 -34.06
N ALA A 602 -2.83 -13.20 -32.93
CA ALA A 602 -2.53 -13.92 -31.70
C ALA A 602 -2.61 -15.45 -31.89
N LYS A 603 -3.66 -15.94 -32.55
CA LYS A 603 -3.82 -17.37 -32.91
C LYS A 603 -2.73 -17.84 -33.87
N ALA A 604 -2.46 -17.06 -34.95
CA ALA A 604 -1.41 -17.40 -35.91
C ALA A 604 -0.04 -17.52 -35.23
N GLU A 605 0.29 -16.59 -34.32
CA GLU A 605 1.56 -16.63 -33.60
C GLU A 605 1.60 -17.82 -32.61
N LEU A 606 0.48 -18.13 -31.91
CA LEU A 606 0.39 -19.30 -31.06
C LEU A 606 0.69 -20.59 -31.85
N HIS A 607 0.02 -20.79 -33.00
CA HIS A 607 0.24 -21.94 -33.86
C HIS A 607 1.66 -22.00 -34.41
N ARG A 608 2.22 -20.87 -34.83
CA ARG A 608 3.60 -20.79 -35.30
C ARG A 608 4.60 -21.26 -34.24
N GLN A 609 4.44 -20.85 -32.99
CA GLN A 609 5.35 -21.21 -31.91
C GLN A 609 5.16 -22.65 -31.42
N THR A 610 3.94 -23.16 -31.42
CA THR A 610 3.64 -24.51 -30.95
C THR A 610 3.88 -25.61 -32.02
N ALA A 611 4.02 -25.26 -33.30
CA ALA A 611 4.20 -26.21 -34.41
C ALA A 611 5.42 -27.15 -34.24
N SER A 612 6.46 -26.70 -33.58
CA SER A 612 7.69 -27.49 -33.32
C SER A 612 7.76 -28.04 -31.88
N MET A 613 6.74 -27.84 -31.06
CA MET A 613 6.75 -28.23 -29.65
C MET A 613 5.90 -29.47 -29.41
N SER A 614 6.53 -30.62 -29.18
CA SER A 614 5.85 -31.90 -29.02
C SER A 614 5.15 -32.11 -27.66
N TYR A 615 5.39 -31.23 -26.68
CA TYR A 615 4.84 -31.36 -25.33
C TYR A 615 3.54 -30.56 -25.09
N TYR A 616 3.08 -29.77 -26.07
CA TYR A 616 1.78 -29.15 -26.01
C TYR A 616 0.72 -29.96 -26.73
N ASP A 617 -0.34 -30.32 -26.05
CA ASP A 617 -1.47 -31.00 -26.66
C ASP A 617 -2.47 -30.02 -27.27
N ASN A 618 -3.34 -30.54 -28.14
CA ASN A 618 -4.37 -29.76 -28.79
C ASN A 618 -5.43 -29.19 -27.80
N ALA A 619 -5.60 -29.81 -26.63
CA ALA A 619 -6.54 -29.35 -25.63
C ALA A 619 -6.02 -28.07 -24.95
N PHE A 620 -4.74 -28.01 -24.66
CA PHE A 620 -4.09 -26.82 -24.12
C PHE A 620 -4.15 -25.64 -25.12
N ILE A 621 -3.80 -25.89 -26.39
CA ILE A 621 -3.87 -24.86 -27.45
C ILE A 621 -5.30 -24.34 -27.60
N ARG A 622 -6.30 -25.23 -27.69
CA ARG A 622 -7.72 -24.85 -27.78
C ARG A 622 -8.21 -24.04 -26.60
N LYS A 623 -7.70 -24.27 -25.40
CA LYS A 623 -8.04 -23.47 -24.22
C LYS A 623 -7.60 -22.01 -24.39
N ILE A 624 -6.42 -21.78 -24.95
CA ILE A 624 -5.90 -20.43 -25.22
C ILE A 624 -6.74 -19.76 -26.33
N GLU A 625 -6.99 -20.48 -27.42
CA GLU A 625 -7.82 -20.00 -28.53
C GLU A 625 -9.23 -19.62 -28.07
N THR A 626 -9.87 -20.47 -27.26
CA THR A 626 -11.19 -20.19 -26.68
C THR A 626 -11.18 -18.92 -25.84
N LYS A 627 -10.09 -18.64 -25.13
CA LYS A 627 -9.95 -17.40 -24.36
C LYS A 627 -9.82 -16.18 -25.29
N ILE A 628 -9.02 -16.29 -26.35
CA ILE A 628 -8.92 -15.24 -27.38
C ILE A 628 -10.27 -14.98 -28.03
N ASP A 629 -11.00 -16.02 -28.44
CA ASP A 629 -12.33 -15.92 -29.06
C ASP A 629 -13.40 -15.34 -28.13
N SER A 630 -13.24 -15.47 -26.82
CA SER A 630 -14.22 -14.94 -25.87
C SER A 630 -14.29 -13.41 -25.92
N TRP A 631 -13.21 -12.74 -26.29
CA TRP A 631 -13.17 -11.27 -26.41
C TRP A 631 -13.76 -10.74 -27.71
N GLU A 632 -13.75 -11.53 -28.80
CA GLU A 632 -14.46 -11.15 -30.04
C GLU A 632 -15.97 -11.02 -29.86
N ARG A 633 -16.54 -11.68 -28.83
CA ARG A 633 -17.99 -11.68 -28.57
C ARG A 633 -18.46 -10.54 -27.67
N ASP A 634 -17.55 -9.88 -26.97
CA ASP A 634 -17.85 -8.83 -26.00
C ASP A 634 -17.70 -7.42 -26.61
N TYR A 635 -17.31 -7.35 -27.88
CA TYR A 635 -17.24 -6.15 -28.72
C TYR A 635 -18.13 -6.31 -29.95
#